data_71150674f25a4f26301a2e38f756b02c
#
_entry.id   71150674f25a4f26301a2e38f756b02c
#
_cell.length_a   1.000
_cell.length_b   1.000
_cell.length_c   1.000
_cell.angle_alpha   90.00
_cell.angle_beta   90.00
_cell.angle_gamma   90.00
#
_symmetry.space_group_name_H-M   'P 1'
#
loop_
_entity.id
_entity.type
_entity.pdbx_description
1 polymer ?
#
loop_
_entity_poly.entity_id
_entity_poly.type
_entity_poly.pdbx_seq_one_letter_code
_entity_poly.pdbx_strand_id
1 'polypeptide(L)'
;RGSIPVAASGRSIREKIYQALRLAEGRRFGTDEDLDRFIDASIPFPVRHGYGGDTSCIQIEAGDSYTLFDMGSGLRRFGQQVMAEHGPDRPQEYHFFMSHMHWDHIMGLPFFPPAFIAGNRVRIHGCHADIEGALRRQQDQPSFPVDFSIFGATMEFVRLEPGERRMVDGV
;
A
#
# COMPACT_ATOMS: atom_id res chain seq x y z
N ARG A 1 -2.71 -12.13 10.34
CA ARG A 1 -1.98 -10.90 10.67
C ARG A 1 -2.95 -9.93 11.26
N GLY A 2 -2.49 -9.04 12.16
CA GLY A 2 -3.40 -8.24 12.96
C GLY A 2 -4.09 -7.12 12.16
N SER A 3 -5.19 -6.65 12.70
CA SER A 3 -5.98 -5.52 12.18
C SER A 3 -5.33 -4.15 12.45
N ILE A 4 -4.09 -4.13 12.88
CA ILE A 4 -3.31 -2.90 13.11
C ILE A 4 -1.90 -3.03 12.52
N PRO A 5 -1.31 -1.93 12.03
CA PRO A 5 0.08 -1.91 11.59
C PRO A 5 1.03 -2.27 12.74
N VAL A 6 2.05 -3.07 12.45
CA VAL A 6 3.05 -3.49 13.45
C VAL A 6 4.44 -3.14 12.96
N ALA A 7 5.12 -2.27 13.71
CA ALA A 7 6.52 -1.97 13.47
C ALA A 7 7.45 -3.10 13.96
N ALA A 8 8.60 -3.25 13.31
CA ALA A 8 9.63 -4.15 13.81
C ALA A 8 10.10 -3.70 15.21
N SER A 9 10.13 -4.62 16.16
CA SER A 9 10.63 -4.31 17.50
C SER A 9 12.15 -4.11 17.52
N GLY A 10 12.67 -3.34 18.46
CA GLY A 10 14.13 -3.19 18.64
C GLY A 10 14.85 -4.53 18.85
N ARG A 11 14.19 -5.50 19.51
CA ARG A 11 14.71 -6.87 19.65
C ARG A 11 14.81 -7.59 18.31
N SER A 12 13.78 -7.48 17.47
CA SER A 12 13.77 -8.08 16.14
C SER A 12 14.83 -7.46 15.22
N ILE A 13 15.00 -6.14 15.26
CA ILE A 13 16.04 -5.44 14.50
C ILE A 13 17.44 -5.91 14.96
N ARG A 14 17.67 -5.96 16.28
CA ARG A 14 18.94 -6.43 16.85
C ARG A 14 19.29 -7.86 16.42
N GLU A 15 18.30 -8.77 16.42
CA GLU A 15 18.49 -10.15 15.97
C GLU A 15 18.91 -10.22 14.50
N LYS A 16 18.27 -9.44 13.63
CA LYS A 16 18.64 -9.33 12.21
C LYS A 16 20.07 -8.82 12.02
N ILE A 17 20.46 -7.80 12.78
CA ILE A 17 21.83 -7.27 12.75
C ILE A 17 22.83 -8.36 13.16
N TYR A 18 22.56 -9.12 14.22
CA TYR A 18 23.44 -10.23 14.61
C TYR A 18 23.58 -11.27 13.50
N GLN A 19 22.48 -11.67 12.88
CA GLN A 19 22.50 -12.65 11.78
C GLN A 19 23.29 -12.12 10.58
N ALA A 20 23.08 -10.87 10.19
CA ALA A 20 23.81 -10.23 9.10
C ALA A 20 25.32 -10.16 9.39
N LEU A 21 25.72 -9.75 10.60
CA LEU A 21 27.13 -9.67 11.00
C LEU A 21 27.80 -11.05 11.03
N ARG A 22 27.13 -12.10 11.46
CA ARG A 22 27.65 -13.48 11.42
C ARG A 22 27.89 -13.95 9.98
N LEU A 23 26.99 -13.60 9.05
CA LEU A 23 27.15 -13.93 7.63
C LEU A 23 28.28 -13.13 6.97
N ALA A 24 28.60 -11.96 7.51
CA ALA A 24 29.71 -11.11 7.05
C ALA A 24 31.05 -11.46 7.68
N GLU A 25 31.12 -12.41 8.63
CA GLU A 25 32.34 -12.76 9.36
C GLU A 25 33.45 -13.20 8.38
N GLY A 26 34.64 -12.62 8.56
CA GLY A 26 35.81 -12.87 7.70
C GLY A 26 35.76 -12.22 6.30
N ARG A 27 34.67 -11.52 5.95
CA ARG A 27 34.57 -10.80 4.67
C ARG A 27 35.16 -9.40 4.77
N ARG A 28 35.66 -8.90 3.65
CA ARG A 28 36.11 -7.51 3.49
C ARG A 28 35.33 -6.88 2.35
N PHE A 29 34.86 -5.68 2.56
CA PHE A 29 34.13 -4.88 1.56
C PHE A 29 34.98 -3.65 1.25
N GLY A 30 35.27 -3.45 -0.03
CA GLY A 30 36.09 -2.33 -0.49
C GLY A 30 35.25 -1.11 -0.86
N THR A 31 33.99 -1.35 -1.26
CA THR A 31 33.05 -0.32 -1.72
C THR A 31 31.65 -0.59 -1.20
N ASP A 32 30.76 0.41 -1.32
CA ASP A 32 29.34 0.26 -0.99
C ASP A 32 28.64 -0.73 -1.95
N GLU A 33 29.07 -0.78 -3.21
CA GLU A 33 28.54 -1.74 -4.19
C GLU A 33 28.87 -3.20 -3.82
N ASP A 34 30.02 -3.44 -3.16
CA ASP A 34 30.37 -4.77 -2.62
C ASP A 34 29.45 -5.14 -1.47
N LEU A 35 29.09 -4.15 -0.59
CA LEU A 35 28.14 -4.33 0.48
C LEU A 35 26.73 -4.63 -0.05
N ASP A 36 26.25 -3.85 -1.00
CA ASP A 36 24.93 -4.04 -1.61
C ASP A 36 24.82 -5.43 -2.25
N ARG A 37 25.84 -5.82 -3.02
CA ARG A 37 25.90 -7.15 -3.64
C ARG A 37 25.91 -8.28 -2.60
N PHE A 38 26.61 -8.10 -1.49
CA PHE A 38 26.59 -9.05 -0.39
C PHE A 38 25.22 -9.13 0.28
N ILE A 39 24.60 -7.98 0.56
CA ILE A 39 23.25 -7.91 1.16
C ILE A 39 22.26 -8.66 0.28
N ASP A 40 22.27 -8.40 -1.03
CA ASP A 40 21.28 -8.96 -1.95
C ASP A 40 21.49 -10.45 -2.25
N ALA A 41 22.73 -10.88 -2.40
CA ALA A 41 23.05 -12.26 -2.80
C ALA A 41 23.26 -13.22 -1.63
N SER A 42 23.71 -12.73 -0.46
CA SER A 42 24.17 -13.60 0.63
C SER A 42 23.32 -13.50 1.90
N ILE A 43 22.64 -12.39 2.14
CA ILE A 43 21.79 -12.25 3.33
C ILE A 43 20.36 -12.75 3.00
N PRO A 44 19.84 -13.76 3.73
CA PRO A 44 18.50 -14.29 3.51
C PRO A 44 17.43 -13.20 3.62
N PHE A 45 16.40 -13.28 2.78
CA PHE A 45 15.31 -12.31 2.75
C PHE A 45 14.71 -11.98 4.13
N PRO A 46 14.46 -12.93 5.06
CA PRO A 46 13.94 -12.62 6.39
C PRO A 46 14.86 -11.74 7.24
N VAL A 47 16.16 -11.72 6.94
CA VAL A 47 17.16 -10.93 7.65
C VAL A 47 17.26 -9.53 7.04
N ARG A 48 17.40 -9.43 5.71
CA ARG A 48 17.56 -8.15 5.02
C ARG A 48 16.26 -7.35 4.86
N HIS A 49 15.09 -8.01 4.92
CA HIS A 49 13.78 -7.36 4.80
C HIS A 49 12.88 -7.58 6.01
N GLY A 50 11.83 -6.77 6.13
CA GLY A 50 10.73 -6.99 7.05
C GLY A 50 9.58 -7.73 6.38
N TYR A 51 8.86 -8.56 7.16
CA TYR A 51 7.59 -9.13 6.74
C TYR A 51 6.44 -8.37 7.41
N GLY A 52 5.48 -7.94 6.61
CA GLY A 52 4.30 -7.26 7.11
C GLY A 52 4.62 -5.87 7.65
N GLY A 53 3.91 -5.51 8.70
CA GLY A 53 3.97 -4.17 9.27
C GLY A 53 2.80 -3.32 8.83
N ASP A 54 2.25 -3.56 7.65
CA ASP A 54 1.06 -2.89 7.13
C ASP A 54 -0.17 -3.81 7.14
N THR A 55 -1.35 -3.21 7.14
CA THR A 55 -2.62 -3.90 6.90
C THR A 55 -2.86 -4.05 5.40
N SER A 56 -3.91 -4.78 5.00
CA SER A 56 -4.13 -5.28 3.64
C SER A 56 -4.14 -4.18 2.58
N CYS A 57 -3.17 -4.26 1.67
CA CYS A 57 -3.12 -3.51 0.41
C CYS A 57 -2.27 -4.34 -0.56
N ILE A 58 -2.89 -4.91 -1.59
CA ILE A 58 -2.23 -5.84 -2.51
C ILE A 58 -2.39 -5.29 -3.92
N GLN A 59 -1.29 -5.04 -4.61
CA GLN A 59 -1.27 -4.68 -6.03
C GLN A 59 -1.23 -5.94 -6.89
N ILE A 60 -1.98 -5.91 -8.00
CA ILE A 60 -1.79 -6.82 -9.14
C ILE A 60 -1.15 -6.00 -10.26
N GLU A 61 0.01 -6.44 -10.71
CA GLU A 61 0.71 -5.82 -11.83
C GLU A 61 0.13 -6.36 -13.14
N ALA A 62 -0.75 -5.58 -13.75
CA ALA A 62 -1.36 -5.89 -15.04
C ALA A 62 -1.96 -4.63 -15.68
N GLY A 63 -1.80 -4.50 -17.01
CA GLY A 63 -2.36 -3.37 -17.76
C GLY A 63 -1.67 -2.03 -17.51
N ASP A 64 -2.37 -0.96 -17.89
CA ASP A 64 -1.87 0.42 -17.83
C ASP A 64 -2.37 1.18 -16.59
N SER A 65 -3.37 0.65 -15.87
CA SER A 65 -3.89 1.21 -14.62
C SER A 65 -3.41 0.43 -13.40
N TYR A 66 -3.56 1.00 -12.22
CA TYR A 66 -3.22 0.34 -10.97
C TYR A 66 -4.42 -0.44 -10.42
N THR A 67 -4.30 -1.76 -10.35
CA THR A 67 -5.31 -2.64 -9.75
C THR A 67 -4.87 -3.09 -8.36
N LEU A 68 -5.67 -2.78 -7.34
CA LEU A 68 -5.36 -3.05 -5.93
C LEU A 68 -6.52 -3.74 -5.22
N PHE A 69 -6.18 -4.56 -4.23
CA PHE A 69 -7.13 -5.15 -3.30
C PHE A 69 -6.93 -4.54 -1.92
N ASP A 70 -8.01 -3.98 -1.38
CA ASP A 70 -8.10 -3.25 -0.13
C ASP A 70 -7.23 -1.98 -0.04
N MET A 71 -7.61 -1.09 0.87
CA MET A 71 -6.98 0.20 1.11
C MET A 71 -6.45 0.30 2.55
N GLY A 72 -5.79 -0.76 3.03
CA GLY A 72 -5.17 -0.76 4.36
C GLY A 72 -3.96 0.18 4.43
N SER A 73 -3.22 0.14 5.54
CA SER A 73 -2.11 1.08 5.78
C SER A 73 -0.98 1.00 4.77
N GLY A 74 -0.82 -0.16 4.09
CA GLY A 74 0.16 -0.32 3.00
C GLY A 74 -0.07 0.62 1.82
N LEU A 75 -1.30 1.13 1.64
CA LEU A 75 -1.65 2.06 0.58
C LEU A 75 -0.84 3.36 0.62
N ARG A 76 -0.48 3.84 1.81
CA ARG A 76 0.38 5.03 1.94
C ARG A 76 1.72 4.84 1.26
N ARG A 77 2.39 3.70 1.51
CA ARG A 77 3.70 3.39 0.92
C ARG A 77 3.60 3.23 -0.59
N PHE A 78 2.60 2.49 -1.05
CA PHE A 78 2.31 2.34 -2.47
C PHE A 78 2.12 3.70 -3.15
N GLY A 79 1.29 4.59 -2.57
CA GLY A 79 1.08 5.93 -3.11
C GLY A 79 2.36 6.79 -3.16
N GLN A 80 3.21 6.69 -2.15
CA GLN A 80 4.51 7.37 -2.14
C GLN A 80 5.43 6.85 -3.27
N GLN A 81 5.44 5.54 -3.51
CA GLN A 81 6.19 4.94 -4.61
C GLN A 81 5.70 5.44 -5.97
N VAL A 82 4.39 5.41 -6.23
CA VAL A 82 3.81 5.93 -7.48
C VAL A 82 4.16 7.39 -7.70
N MET A 83 4.09 8.21 -6.63
CA MET A 83 4.46 9.64 -6.72
C MET A 83 5.95 9.84 -7.01
N ALA A 84 6.81 8.97 -6.50
CA ALA A 84 8.25 9.01 -6.80
C ALA A 84 8.56 8.61 -8.25
N GLU A 85 7.80 7.66 -8.81
CA GLU A 85 7.99 7.15 -10.17
C GLU A 85 7.41 8.07 -11.25
N HIS A 86 6.24 8.66 -11.02
CA HIS A 86 5.48 9.39 -12.06
C HIS A 86 5.30 10.88 -11.78
N GLY A 87 5.50 11.30 -10.53
CA GLY A 87 5.19 12.67 -10.10
C GLY A 87 3.68 13.00 -10.11
N PRO A 88 3.33 14.28 -9.82
CA PRO A 88 1.92 14.70 -9.75
C PRO A 88 1.31 15.07 -11.11
N ASP A 89 2.14 15.32 -12.13
CA ASP A 89 1.69 15.93 -13.39
C ASP A 89 1.17 14.90 -14.41
N ARG A 90 1.33 13.62 -14.14
CA ARG A 90 0.88 12.54 -15.01
C ARG A 90 -0.36 11.87 -14.41
N PRO A 91 -1.56 12.13 -14.95
CA PRO A 91 -2.79 11.49 -14.47
C PRO A 91 -2.70 9.97 -14.48
N GLN A 92 -3.19 9.37 -13.41
CA GLN A 92 -3.19 7.92 -13.20
C GLN A 92 -4.61 7.43 -12.88
N GLU A 93 -4.88 6.17 -13.20
CA GLU A 93 -6.13 5.50 -12.88
C GLU A 93 -5.89 4.36 -11.88
N TYR A 94 -6.72 4.32 -10.83
CA TYR A 94 -6.63 3.35 -9.74
C TYR A 94 -7.95 2.61 -9.58
N HIS A 95 -7.89 1.29 -9.58
CA HIS A 95 -9.01 0.40 -9.31
C HIS A 95 -8.79 -0.32 -7.99
N PHE A 96 -9.60 -0.01 -7.00
CA PHE A 96 -9.59 -0.69 -5.70
C PHE A 96 -10.74 -1.68 -5.63
N PHE A 97 -10.45 -2.94 -5.40
CA PHE A 97 -11.42 -4.00 -5.12
C PHE A 97 -11.47 -4.26 -3.63
N MET A 98 -12.59 -3.88 -3.01
CA MET A 98 -12.77 -3.98 -1.56
C MET A 98 -13.27 -5.35 -1.17
N SER A 99 -12.50 -6.06 -0.35
CA SER A 99 -12.93 -7.33 0.24
C SER A 99 -14.07 -7.09 1.25
N HIS A 100 -13.90 -6.10 2.11
CA HIS A 100 -14.91 -5.62 3.06
C HIS A 100 -14.50 -4.26 3.65
N MET A 101 -15.37 -3.68 4.50
CA MET A 101 -15.23 -2.29 4.96
C MET A 101 -14.76 -2.17 6.42
N HIS A 102 -14.04 -3.17 6.98
CA HIS A 102 -13.39 -3.00 8.26
C HIS A 102 -12.27 -1.97 8.19
N TRP A 103 -12.01 -1.32 9.32
CA TRP A 103 -11.11 -0.17 9.38
C TRP A 103 -9.71 -0.45 8.86
N ASP A 104 -9.16 -1.61 9.17
CA ASP A 104 -7.84 -2.06 8.71
C ASP A 104 -7.74 -2.27 7.19
N HIS A 105 -8.87 -2.36 6.49
CA HIS A 105 -8.94 -2.46 5.04
C HIS A 105 -9.24 -1.12 4.34
N ILE A 106 -9.58 -0.07 5.08
CA ILE A 106 -9.92 1.25 4.51
C ILE A 106 -9.05 2.39 5.04
N MET A 107 -8.30 2.18 6.12
CA MET A 107 -7.59 3.22 6.86
C MET A 107 -6.49 3.94 6.06
N GLY A 108 -6.03 3.38 4.98
CA GLY A 108 -4.95 3.94 4.16
C GLY A 108 -5.41 5.03 3.19
N LEU A 109 -6.70 5.07 2.82
CA LEU A 109 -7.21 6.02 1.82
C LEU A 109 -6.91 7.49 2.19
N PRO A 110 -7.11 7.97 3.43
CA PRO A 110 -6.78 9.33 3.82
C PRO A 110 -5.28 9.68 3.71
N PHE A 111 -4.42 8.69 3.54
CA PHE A 111 -2.97 8.83 3.45
C PHE A 111 -2.41 8.42 2.08
N PHE A 112 -3.26 8.32 1.07
CA PHE A 112 -2.92 7.96 -0.30
C PHE A 112 -2.64 9.21 -1.13
N PRO A 113 -1.38 9.63 -1.34
CA PRO A 113 -1.05 10.89 -2.00
C PRO A 113 -1.72 11.07 -3.38
N PRO A 114 -1.82 10.04 -4.25
CA PRO A 114 -2.48 10.19 -5.55
C PRO A 114 -3.96 10.59 -5.48
N ALA A 115 -4.68 10.30 -4.39
CA ALA A 115 -6.07 10.72 -4.24
C ALA A 115 -6.26 12.23 -4.11
N PHE A 116 -5.19 12.97 -3.77
CA PHE A 116 -5.21 14.43 -3.65
C PHE A 116 -4.85 15.15 -4.96
N ILE A 117 -4.48 14.40 -6.00
CA ILE A 117 -4.02 14.99 -7.28
C ILE A 117 -5.20 15.12 -8.23
N ALA A 118 -5.46 16.34 -8.66
CA ALA A 118 -6.45 16.62 -9.70
C ALA A 118 -6.04 15.95 -11.02
N GLY A 119 -7.03 15.37 -11.72
CA GLY A 119 -6.80 14.60 -12.95
C GLY A 119 -6.65 13.09 -12.71
N ASN A 120 -6.27 12.64 -11.53
CA ASN A 120 -6.32 11.22 -11.19
C ASN A 120 -7.75 10.71 -11.07
N ARG A 121 -7.94 9.42 -11.31
CA ARG A 121 -9.21 8.73 -11.16
C ARG A 121 -9.07 7.55 -10.20
N VAL A 122 -9.94 7.49 -9.20
CA VAL A 122 -9.98 6.43 -8.20
C VAL A 122 -11.34 5.75 -8.26
N ARG A 123 -11.36 4.51 -8.72
CA ARG A 123 -12.57 3.67 -8.78
C ARG A 123 -12.54 2.64 -7.66
N ILE A 124 -13.54 2.64 -6.82
CA ILE A 124 -13.66 1.77 -5.66
C ILE A 124 -14.79 0.78 -5.91
N HIS A 125 -14.43 -0.47 -6.12
CA HIS A 125 -15.32 -1.58 -6.45
C HIS A 125 -15.58 -2.43 -5.22
N GLY A 126 -16.82 -2.89 -5.02
CA GLY A 126 -17.14 -3.85 -3.95
C GLY A 126 -18.61 -4.21 -3.86
N CYS A 127 -18.89 -5.28 -3.10
CA CYS A 127 -20.26 -5.79 -2.90
C CYS A 127 -20.97 -5.16 -1.69
N HIS A 128 -20.30 -4.33 -0.90
CA HIS A 128 -20.91 -3.69 0.27
C HIS A 128 -21.95 -2.64 -0.17
N ALA A 129 -23.08 -2.61 0.50
CA ALA A 129 -24.22 -1.76 0.10
C ALA A 129 -23.92 -0.25 0.22
N ASP A 130 -23.02 0.15 1.11
CA ASP A 130 -22.71 1.55 1.43
C ASP A 130 -21.20 1.78 1.54
N ILE A 131 -20.49 1.55 0.42
CA ILE A 131 -19.03 1.76 0.34
C ILE A 131 -18.70 3.24 0.54
N GLU A 132 -19.37 4.12 -0.19
CA GLU A 132 -19.15 5.56 -0.13
C GLU A 132 -19.41 6.10 1.28
N GLY A 133 -20.55 5.75 1.88
CA GLY A 133 -20.88 6.20 3.22
C GLY A 133 -19.90 5.71 4.28
N ALA A 134 -19.39 4.48 4.16
CA ALA A 134 -18.38 3.96 5.07
C ALA A 134 -17.06 4.75 4.99
N LEU A 135 -16.59 5.07 3.78
CA LEU A 135 -15.38 5.84 3.57
C LEU A 135 -15.53 7.32 3.99
N ARG A 136 -16.69 7.93 3.75
CA ARG A 136 -16.98 9.28 4.23
C ARG A 136 -16.99 9.35 5.75
N ARG A 137 -17.67 8.40 6.42
CA ARG A 137 -17.70 8.35 7.89
C ARG A 137 -16.31 8.16 8.51
N GLN A 138 -15.39 7.45 7.85
CA GLN A 138 -14.02 7.33 8.31
C GLN A 138 -13.31 8.69 8.40
N GLN A 139 -13.63 9.62 7.51
CA GLN A 139 -13.03 10.94 7.44
C GLN A 139 -13.91 12.05 8.02
N ASP A 140 -14.88 11.70 8.85
CA ASP A 140 -15.81 12.66 9.49
C ASP A 140 -15.32 13.10 10.86
N GLN A 141 -15.76 14.32 11.25
CA GLN A 141 -15.54 14.82 12.60
C GLN A 141 -16.30 13.96 13.63
N PRO A 142 -15.76 13.78 14.82
CA PRO A 142 -14.49 14.30 15.35
C PRO A 142 -13.28 13.38 15.07
N SER A 143 -13.47 12.28 14.35
CA SER A 143 -12.47 11.20 14.23
C SER A 143 -11.34 11.55 13.24
N PHE A 144 -11.61 12.41 12.26
CA PHE A 144 -10.63 12.83 11.28
C PHE A 144 -10.69 14.35 11.03
N PRO A 145 -9.53 15.02 10.82
CA PRO A 145 -9.47 16.50 10.77
C PRO A 145 -10.00 17.09 9.46
N VAL A 146 -10.04 16.32 8.38
CA VAL A 146 -10.50 16.76 7.06
C VAL A 146 -11.48 15.77 6.47
N ASP A 147 -12.55 16.28 5.88
CA ASP A 147 -13.60 15.47 5.29
C ASP A 147 -13.22 14.93 3.89
N PHE A 148 -14.08 14.12 3.32
CA PHE A 148 -13.84 13.44 2.05
C PHE A 148 -13.70 14.39 0.84
N SER A 149 -14.16 15.65 0.96
CA SER A 149 -14.06 16.65 -0.11
C SER A 149 -12.64 17.14 -0.39
N ILE A 150 -11.67 16.81 0.49
CA ILE A 150 -10.26 17.16 0.31
C ILE A 150 -9.63 16.47 -0.91
N PHE A 151 -10.19 15.36 -1.39
CA PHE A 151 -9.63 14.63 -2.52
C PHE A 151 -9.78 15.42 -3.82
N GLY A 152 -8.65 15.63 -4.52
CA GLY A 152 -8.60 16.26 -5.83
C GLY A 152 -8.91 15.29 -6.98
N ALA A 153 -8.69 13.98 -6.76
CA ALA A 153 -8.99 12.95 -7.75
C ALA A 153 -10.50 12.78 -7.95
N THR A 154 -10.90 12.32 -9.14
CA THR A 154 -12.28 11.88 -9.38
C THR A 154 -12.52 10.56 -8.67
N MET A 155 -13.40 10.56 -7.67
CA MET A 155 -13.76 9.37 -6.88
C MET A 155 -15.03 8.74 -7.45
N GLU A 156 -14.96 7.47 -7.85
CA GLU A 156 -16.08 6.69 -8.40
C GLU A 156 -16.34 5.45 -7.55
N PHE A 157 -17.60 5.19 -7.21
CA PHE A 157 -18.00 4.02 -6.42
C PHE A 157 -18.78 3.06 -7.30
N VAL A 158 -18.26 1.85 -7.45
CA VAL A 158 -18.80 0.82 -8.33
C VAL A 158 -19.30 -0.35 -7.49
N ARG A 159 -20.61 -0.48 -7.38
CA ARG A 159 -21.22 -1.63 -6.73
C ARG A 159 -21.11 -2.86 -7.62
N LEU A 160 -20.61 -3.95 -7.05
CA LEU A 160 -20.55 -5.26 -7.66
C LEU A 160 -21.59 -6.19 -7.04
N GLU A 161 -22.05 -7.16 -7.81
CA GLU A 161 -22.85 -8.27 -7.27
C GLU A 161 -21.94 -9.45 -6.91
N PRO A 162 -22.26 -10.23 -5.88
CA PRO A 162 -21.49 -11.43 -5.54
C PRO A 162 -21.38 -12.39 -6.72
N GLY A 163 -20.14 -12.77 -7.08
CA GLY A 163 -19.86 -13.64 -8.24
C GLY A 163 -19.75 -12.90 -9.58
N GLU A 164 -19.94 -11.59 -9.61
CA GLU A 164 -19.71 -10.79 -10.81
C GLU A 164 -18.24 -10.85 -11.23
N ARG A 165 -18.02 -10.98 -12.54
CA ARG A 165 -16.68 -10.89 -13.13
C ARG A 165 -16.52 -9.52 -13.76
N ARG A 166 -15.44 -8.85 -13.43
CA ARG A 166 -15.11 -7.54 -13.97
C ARG A 166 -13.75 -7.63 -14.67
N MET A 167 -13.70 -7.16 -15.91
CA MET A 167 -12.44 -7.03 -16.64
C MET A 167 -11.91 -5.61 -16.42
N VAL A 168 -10.64 -5.50 -16.00
CA VAL A 168 -9.91 -4.25 -15.89
C VAL A 168 -8.59 -4.42 -16.62
N ASP A 169 -8.33 -3.63 -17.65
CA ASP A 169 -7.10 -3.65 -18.48
C ASP A 169 -6.68 -5.04 -18.96
N GLY A 170 -7.66 -5.92 -19.23
CA GLY A 170 -7.41 -7.26 -19.74
C GLY A 170 -7.18 -8.33 -18.66
N VAL A 171 -7.38 -8.00 -17.39
CA VAL A 171 -7.29 -8.91 -16.23
C VAL A 171 -8.64 -9.16 -15.61
#